data_2a084d99a627c9ba7441fdf5a0eeeae4
#
_entry.id   2a084d99a627c9ba7441fdf5a0eeeae4
#
_cell.length_a   1.000
_cell.length_b   1.000
_cell.length_c   1.000
_cell.angle_alpha   90.00
_cell.angle_beta   90.00
_cell.angle_gamma   90.00
#
_symmetry.space_group_name_H-M   'P 1'
#
loop_
_entity.id
_entity.type
_entity.pdbx_description
1 polymer ?
#
loop_
_entity_poly.entity_id
_entity_poly.type
_entity_poly.pdbx_seq_one_letter_code
_entity_poly.pdbx_strand_id
1 'polypeptide(L)'
;MTATAASNNNAALADQYWTTGDEIHDTKANHDLPIEKIWTDRQFTSRLVNPANRRKMTVIIVGTGLAGGAAAATLGEAGYRVENFCYQDSPRRAHSIAAQGGINAAKNYKNDGDSIYRLFYDTVKGGDYRSRETNVYRLAAVSANIIDQCVAQGVPFAREYGGLLDNRSFGGVQVQRTFYARGQTGQQLLIGAYQALERQVHAGTVHMHTRHEMVELIVADGRARGIVTRDMVTGKIEEWFGDAVVLAT
;
A
#
# COMPACT_ATOMS: atom_id res chain seq x y z
N MET A 1 37.71 -11.80 15.03
CA MET A 1 37.13 -10.88 16.04
C MET A 1 36.62 -9.58 15.42
N THR A 2 36.01 -9.58 14.24
CA THR A 2 35.60 -8.35 13.52
C THR A 2 34.11 -8.32 13.13
N ALA A 3 33.38 -9.39 13.35
CA ALA A 3 31.95 -9.43 12.97
C ALA A 3 31.00 -8.91 14.07
N THR A 4 31.42 -8.93 15.34
CA THR A 4 30.57 -8.54 16.48
C THR A 4 30.49 -7.02 16.69
N ALA A 5 31.49 -6.28 16.26
CA ALA A 5 31.52 -4.81 16.42
C ALA A 5 30.63 -4.09 15.38
N ALA A 6 30.50 -4.65 14.18
CA ALA A 6 29.65 -4.06 13.14
C ALA A 6 28.15 -4.25 13.41
N SER A 7 27.76 -5.39 14.03
CA SER A 7 26.35 -5.64 14.38
C SER A 7 25.87 -4.76 15.53
N ASN A 8 26.71 -4.46 16.50
CA ASN A 8 26.37 -3.60 17.62
C ASN A 8 26.24 -2.11 17.22
N ASN A 9 27.04 -1.65 16.25
CA ASN A 9 26.93 -0.29 15.74
C ASN A 9 25.63 -0.09 14.92
N ASN A 10 25.20 -1.09 14.15
CA ASN A 10 23.95 -0.99 13.41
C ASN A 10 22.71 -1.02 14.30
N ALA A 11 22.72 -1.76 15.40
CA ALA A 11 21.64 -1.76 16.39
C ALA A 11 21.56 -0.42 17.13
N ALA A 12 22.70 0.13 17.55
CA ALA A 12 22.75 1.44 18.21
C ALA A 12 22.34 2.60 17.28
N LEU A 13 22.70 2.52 16.00
CA LEU A 13 22.24 3.47 14.97
C LEU A 13 20.74 3.35 14.72
N ALA A 14 20.22 2.13 14.63
CA ALA A 14 18.78 1.89 14.47
C ALA A 14 17.98 2.47 15.65
N ASP A 15 18.41 2.23 16.87
CA ASP A 15 17.76 2.80 18.06
C ASP A 15 17.84 4.34 18.09
N GLN A 16 18.95 4.92 17.69
CA GLN A 16 19.12 6.37 17.61
C GLN A 16 18.17 7.02 16.62
N TYR A 17 17.95 6.38 15.43
CA TYR A 17 17.05 6.91 14.40
C TYR A 17 15.56 6.70 14.70
N TRP A 18 15.22 5.70 15.50
CA TRP A 18 13.82 5.35 15.80
C TRP A 18 13.31 5.96 17.11
N THR A 19 14.21 6.44 17.98
CA THR A 19 13.87 6.91 19.33
C THR A 19 14.13 8.40 19.57
N THR A 20 14.76 9.10 18.65
CA THR A 20 15.16 10.51 18.87
C THR A 20 14.04 11.53 18.70
N GLY A 21 12.82 11.10 18.35
CA GLY A 21 11.69 12.01 18.18
C GLY A 21 11.86 13.02 17.04
N ASP A 22 12.81 12.80 16.12
CA ASP A 22 12.93 13.61 14.91
C ASP A 22 11.70 13.37 14.04
N GLU A 23 10.81 14.36 13.95
CA GLU A 23 9.56 14.31 13.19
C GLU A 23 9.75 13.92 11.72
N ILE A 24 10.94 14.14 11.16
CA ILE A 24 11.28 13.78 9.77
C ILE A 24 11.58 12.30 9.65
N HIS A 25 12.11 11.68 10.69
CA HIS A 25 12.62 10.31 10.67
C HIS A 25 11.79 9.33 11.50
N ASP A 26 11.01 9.83 12.44
CA ASP A 26 10.13 8.99 13.24
C ASP A 26 8.88 8.62 12.45
N THR A 27 8.84 7.38 11.99
CA THR A 27 7.69 6.81 11.27
C THR A 27 6.70 6.11 12.20
N LYS A 28 6.99 6.05 13.50
CA LYS A 28 6.11 5.42 14.47
C LYS A 28 4.95 6.35 14.82
N ALA A 29 3.74 5.79 14.85
CA ALA A 29 2.60 6.49 15.41
C ALA A 29 2.71 6.53 16.94
N ASN A 30 2.15 7.55 17.58
CA ASN A 30 2.10 7.65 19.02
C ASN A 30 1.19 6.56 19.61
N HIS A 31 1.77 5.60 20.33
CA HIS A 31 1.05 4.47 20.92
C HIS A 31 0.35 4.77 22.24
N ASP A 32 0.59 5.94 22.83
CA ASP A 32 -0.02 6.34 24.10
C ASP A 32 -1.43 6.89 23.93
N LEU A 33 -1.86 7.08 22.68
CA LEU A 33 -3.19 7.54 22.34
C LEU A 33 -4.18 6.37 22.13
N PRO A 34 -5.49 6.60 22.34
CA PRO A 34 -6.51 5.65 21.91
C PRO A 34 -6.36 5.33 20.42
N ILE A 35 -6.60 4.06 20.04
CA ILE A 35 -6.36 3.56 18.68
C ILE A 35 -7.06 4.38 17.60
N GLU A 36 -8.23 4.92 17.89
CA GLU A 36 -9.02 5.76 16.99
C GLU A 36 -8.36 7.11 16.69
N LYS A 37 -7.46 7.56 17.57
CA LYS A 37 -6.81 8.88 17.47
C LYS A 37 -5.38 8.82 16.93
N ILE A 38 -4.73 7.67 16.96
CA ILE A 38 -3.30 7.52 16.61
C ILE A 38 -3.01 8.05 15.21
N TRP A 39 -3.79 7.63 14.21
CA TRP A 39 -3.58 8.05 12.82
C TRP A 39 -4.02 9.49 12.57
N THR A 40 -5.03 9.99 13.27
CA THR A 40 -5.47 11.38 13.18
C THR A 40 -4.40 12.30 13.73
N ASP A 41 -3.84 11.98 14.89
CA ASP A 41 -2.71 12.71 15.48
C ASP A 41 -1.52 12.71 14.53
N ARG A 42 -1.12 11.55 14.00
CA ARG A 42 -0.03 11.44 13.04
C ARG A 42 -0.26 12.29 11.78
N GLN A 43 -1.48 12.34 11.28
CA GLN A 43 -1.81 13.15 10.11
C GLN A 43 -1.61 14.64 10.37
N PHE A 44 -1.96 15.13 11.55
CA PHE A 44 -1.81 16.54 11.93
C PHE A 44 -0.38 16.92 12.30
N THR A 45 0.40 15.99 12.86
CA THR A 45 1.79 16.23 13.26
C THR A 45 2.78 16.05 12.09
N SER A 46 2.40 15.29 11.04
CA SER A 46 3.26 15.03 9.90
C SER A 46 3.44 16.27 9.03
N ARG A 47 4.69 16.53 8.64
CA ARG A 47 5.01 17.57 7.64
C ARG A 47 4.67 17.04 6.24
N LEU A 48 3.81 17.76 5.54
CA LEU A 48 3.44 17.43 4.18
C LEU A 48 4.38 18.10 3.17
N VAL A 49 4.68 17.39 2.10
CA VAL A 49 5.43 17.97 0.98
C VAL A 49 4.54 18.99 0.27
N ASN A 50 5.05 20.22 0.11
CA ASN A 50 4.36 21.23 -0.66
C ASN A 50 4.09 20.71 -2.08
N PRO A 51 2.86 20.82 -2.61
CA PRO A 51 2.52 20.36 -3.95
C PRO A 51 3.47 20.81 -5.05
N ALA A 52 3.97 22.05 -4.99
CA ALA A 52 4.93 22.58 -5.95
C ALA A 52 6.28 21.86 -5.95
N ASN A 53 6.64 21.20 -4.85
CA ASN A 53 7.91 20.47 -4.71
C ASN A 53 7.79 18.97 -5.03
N ARG A 54 6.58 18.40 -5.11
CA ARG A 54 6.38 16.96 -5.35
C ARG A 54 7.08 16.49 -6.61
N ARG A 55 7.03 17.26 -7.69
CA ARG A 55 7.69 16.96 -8.99
C ARG A 55 9.21 16.84 -8.92
N LYS A 56 9.84 17.29 -7.82
CA LYS A 56 11.29 17.22 -7.59
C LYS A 56 11.67 15.94 -6.84
N MET A 57 10.68 15.23 -6.29
CA MET A 57 10.89 14.05 -5.48
C MET A 57 10.60 12.78 -6.27
N THR A 58 11.48 11.79 -6.11
CA THR A 58 11.37 10.49 -6.74
C THR A 58 11.00 9.45 -5.71
N VAL A 59 9.94 8.69 -5.97
CA VAL A 59 9.51 7.56 -5.14
C VAL A 59 9.73 6.27 -5.91
N ILE A 60 10.47 5.35 -5.31
CA ILE A 60 10.70 4.02 -5.85
C ILE A 60 9.62 3.08 -5.28
N ILE A 61 8.95 2.33 -6.14
CA ILE A 61 7.95 1.34 -5.75
C ILE A 61 8.32 -0.02 -6.30
N VAL A 62 8.51 -0.98 -5.41
CA VAL A 62 8.82 -2.37 -5.76
C VAL A 62 7.54 -3.20 -5.66
N GLY A 63 7.11 -3.73 -6.78
CA GLY A 63 5.85 -4.46 -6.91
C GLY A 63 4.78 -3.69 -7.68
N THR A 64 4.00 -4.41 -8.47
CA THR A 64 2.96 -3.87 -9.36
C THR A 64 1.62 -4.59 -9.21
N GLY A 65 1.44 -5.28 -8.09
CA GLY A 65 0.15 -5.81 -7.70
C GLY A 65 -0.83 -4.70 -7.32
N LEU A 66 -1.95 -5.03 -6.70
CA LEU A 66 -2.94 -4.04 -6.26
C LEU A 66 -2.34 -2.92 -5.42
N ALA A 67 -1.50 -3.26 -4.45
CA ALA A 67 -0.89 -2.28 -3.56
C ALA A 67 0.09 -1.36 -4.29
N GLY A 68 1.07 -1.94 -5.01
CA GLY A 68 2.10 -1.18 -5.71
C GLY A 68 1.55 -0.38 -6.88
N GLY A 69 0.67 -0.97 -7.68
CA GLY A 69 0.03 -0.29 -8.80
C GLY A 69 -0.86 0.88 -8.36
N ALA A 70 -1.67 0.70 -7.31
CA ALA A 70 -2.48 1.76 -6.74
C ALA A 70 -1.64 2.88 -6.11
N ALA A 71 -0.55 2.52 -5.41
CA ALA A 71 0.38 3.50 -4.84
C ALA A 71 1.08 4.31 -5.93
N ALA A 72 1.56 3.65 -6.99
CA ALA A 72 2.21 4.31 -8.12
C ALA A 72 1.25 5.28 -8.84
N ALA A 73 0.03 4.83 -9.12
CA ALA A 73 -1.00 5.67 -9.72
C ALA A 73 -1.30 6.90 -8.85
N THR A 74 -1.54 6.72 -7.56
CA THR A 74 -1.89 7.80 -6.63
C THR A 74 -0.75 8.81 -6.48
N LEU A 75 0.49 8.35 -6.36
CA LEU A 75 1.65 9.23 -6.25
C LEU A 75 1.92 9.98 -7.54
N GLY A 76 1.78 9.32 -8.71
CA GLY A 76 1.87 9.97 -10.01
C GLY A 76 0.82 11.06 -10.18
N GLU A 77 -0.46 10.80 -9.84
CA GLU A 77 -1.54 11.80 -9.81
C GLU A 77 -1.26 12.95 -8.86
N ALA A 78 -0.61 12.67 -7.72
CA ALA A 78 -0.20 13.70 -6.77
C ALA A 78 0.98 14.55 -7.24
N GLY A 79 1.62 14.21 -8.39
CA GLY A 79 2.70 14.96 -9.02
C GLY A 79 4.11 14.53 -8.62
N TYR A 80 4.29 13.38 -7.99
CA TYR A 80 5.61 12.79 -7.75
C TYR A 80 6.15 12.11 -9.01
N ARG A 81 7.47 11.98 -9.11
CA ARG A 81 8.12 11.05 -10.04
C ARG A 81 8.14 9.68 -9.42
N VAL A 82 7.72 8.67 -10.15
CA VAL A 82 7.64 7.32 -9.64
C VAL A 82 8.41 6.37 -10.54
N GLU A 83 9.35 5.62 -9.96
CA GLU A 83 10.04 4.49 -10.58
C GLU A 83 9.41 3.20 -10.04
N ASN A 84 8.63 2.49 -10.87
CA ASN A 84 7.85 1.34 -10.45
C ASN A 84 8.40 0.04 -11.04
N PHE A 85 8.84 -0.88 -10.18
CA PHE A 85 9.53 -2.10 -10.57
C PHE A 85 8.61 -3.31 -10.52
N CYS A 86 8.56 -4.03 -11.64
CA CYS A 86 7.76 -5.23 -11.83
C CYS A 86 8.65 -6.45 -12.07
N TYR A 87 8.52 -7.47 -11.22
CA TYR A 87 9.22 -8.75 -11.42
C TYR A 87 8.73 -9.46 -12.69
N GLN A 88 7.44 -9.38 -12.96
CA GLN A 88 6.81 -10.00 -14.12
C GLN A 88 7.02 -9.15 -15.39
N ASP A 89 6.64 -9.70 -16.52
CA ASP A 89 6.59 -8.99 -17.80
C ASP A 89 5.42 -8.00 -17.91
N SER A 90 4.43 -8.13 -17.02
CA SER A 90 3.27 -7.23 -16.95
C SER A 90 2.71 -7.18 -15.53
N PRO A 91 2.28 -6.00 -15.05
CA PRO A 91 1.56 -5.84 -13.78
C PRO A 91 0.32 -6.72 -13.66
N ARG A 92 -0.35 -7.02 -14.77
CA ARG A 92 -1.55 -7.87 -14.82
C ARG A 92 -1.30 -9.33 -14.42
N ARG A 93 -0.04 -9.76 -14.28
CA ARG A 93 0.33 -11.10 -13.83
C ARG A 93 0.57 -11.19 -12.33
N ALA A 94 0.32 -10.11 -11.58
CA ALA A 94 0.41 -10.12 -10.13
C ALA A 94 -0.58 -11.12 -9.51
N HIS A 95 -0.19 -11.73 -8.37
CA HIS A 95 -1.00 -12.74 -7.69
C HIS A 95 -2.41 -12.23 -7.29
N SER A 96 -2.58 -10.93 -7.15
CA SER A 96 -3.88 -10.29 -6.89
C SER A 96 -4.99 -10.73 -7.86
N ILE A 97 -4.64 -11.12 -9.09
CA ILE A 97 -5.60 -11.62 -10.09
C ILE A 97 -6.34 -12.89 -9.63
N ALA A 98 -5.72 -13.69 -8.75
CA ALA A 98 -6.27 -14.95 -8.28
C ALA A 98 -7.33 -14.79 -7.17
N ALA A 99 -7.45 -13.61 -6.55
CA ALA A 99 -8.43 -13.35 -5.50
C ALA A 99 -9.84 -13.23 -6.11
N GLN A 100 -10.79 -14.06 -5.67
CA GLN A 100 -12.12 -14.18 -6.29
C GLN A 100 -13.28 -13.79 -5.37
N GLY A 101 -13.12 -14.00 -4.05
CA GLY A 101 -14.21 -13.93 -3.07
C GLY A 101 -14.85 -12.56 -2.93
N GLY A 102 -14.07 -11.53 -2.88
CA GLY A 102 -14.50 -10.16 -2.65
C GLY A 102 -13.54 -9.37 -1.79
N ILE A 103 -13.88 -8.14 -1.52
CA ILE A 103 -13.14 -7.23 -0.66
C ILE A 103 -14.06 -6.70 0.45
N ASN A 104 -13.58 -6.74 1.70
CA ASN A 104 -14.33 -6.30 2.86
C ASN A 104 -14.15 -4.79 3.10
N ALA A 105 -15.25 -4.10 3.35
CA ALA A 105 -15.23 -2.69 3.75
C ALA A 105 -16.39 -2.36 4.71
N ALA A 106 -16.11 -1.52 5.69
CA ALA A 106 -17.07 -1.14 6.74
C ALA A 106 -18.02 -0.03 6.27
N LYS A 107 -18.79 -0.28 5.21
CA LYS A 107 -19.79 0.68 4.70
C LYS A 107 -21.15 0.59 5.37
N ASN A 108 -21.43 -0.51 6.06
CA ASN A 108 -22.68 -0.76 6.77
C ASN A 108 -23.97 -0.48 5.93
N TYR A 109 -23.97 -0.83 4.66
CA TYR A 109 -25.10 -0.56 3.76
C TYR A 109 -26.38 -1.28 4.15
N LYS A 110 -26.28 -2.45 4.75
CA LYS A 110 -27.44 -3.25 5.19
C LYS A 110 -27.91 -2.89 6.59
N ASN A 111 -27.20 -1.96 7.27
CA ASN A 111 -27.49 -1.57 8.66
C ASN A 111 -27.60 -2.78 9.62
N ASP A 112 -26.72 -3.77 9.42
CA ASP A 112 -26.67 -5.04 10.17
C ASP A 112 -25.65 -5.00 11.33
N GLY A 113 -25.31 -3.79 11.78
CA GLY A 113 -24.41 -3.55 12.90
C GLY A 113 -22.92 -3.65 12.55
N ASP A 114 -22.58 -3.47 11.28
CA ASP A 114 -21.18 -3.34 10.88
C ASP A 114 -20.60 -1.98 11.27
N SER A 115 -19.29 -1.97 11.52
CA SER A 115 -18.57 -0.75 11.88
C SER A 115 -17.07 -0.90 11.59
N ILE A 116 -16.34 0.22 11.59
CA ILE A 116 -14.88 0.25 11.49
C ILE A 116 -14.26 -0.61 12.60
N TYR A 117 -14.74 -0.47 13.84
CA TYR A 117 -14.23 -1.24 14.98
C TYR A 117 -14.50 -2.73 14.84
N ARG A 118 -15.67 -3.11 14.32
CA ARG A 118 -16.00 -4.51 14.07
C ARG A 118 -15.13 -5.12 12.98
N LEU A 119 -14.90 -4.42 11.88
CA LEU A 119 -13.98 -4.88 10.83
C LEU A 119 -12.56 -5.01 11.36
N PHE A 120 -12.10 -4.05 12.15
CA PHE A 120 -10.82 -4.09 12.83
C PHE A 120 -10.70 -5.33 13.73
N TYR A 121 -11.67 -5.53 14.64
CA TYR A 121 -11.66 -6.66 15.56
C TYR A 121 -11.66 -8.01 14.83
N ASP A 122 -12.54 -8.18 13.86
CA ASP A 122 -12.64 -9.41 13.07
C ASP A 122 -11.34 -9.71 12.31
N THR A 123 -10.66 -8.67 11.81
CA THR A 123 -9.39 -8.82 11.08
C THR A 123 -8.25 -9.21 12.03
N VAL A 124 -8.14 -8.58 13.20
CA VAL A 124 -7.12 -8.91 14.20
C VAL A 124 -7.34 -10.32 14.74
N LYS A 125 -8.59 -10.68 15.07
CA LYS A 125 -8.96 -12.02 15.55
C LYS A 125 -8.70 -13.09 14.46
N GLY A 126 -9.11 -12.85 13.23
CA GLY A 126 -8.87 -13.75 12.10
C GLY A 126 -7.38 -13.96 11.78
N GLY A 127 -6.53 -13.03 12.15
CA GLY A 127 -5.07 -13.09 12.06
C GLY A 127 -4.39 -13.64 13.32
N ASP A 128 -5.12 -14.33 14.20
CA ASP A 128 -4.61 -14.90 15.46
C ASP A 128 -3.90 -13.86 16.35
N TYR A 129 -4.37 -12.62 16.35
CA TYR A 129 -3.81 -11.51 17.13
C TYR A 129 -2.32 -11.21 16.85
N ARG A 130 -1.83 -11.56 15.65
CA ARG A 130 -0.43 -11.32 15.23
C ARG A 130 -0.24 -10.04 14.45
N SER A 131 -1.33 -9.39 14.08
CA SER A 131 -1.30 -8.16 13.27
C SER A 131 -0.90 -6.96 14.11
N ARG A 132 -0.29 -5.96 13.46
CA ARG A 132 -0.10 -4.65 14.09
C ARG A 132 -1.43 -3.92 14.11
N GLU A 133 -2.02 -3.77 15.29
CA GLU A 133 -3.39 -3.27 15.49
C GLU A 133 -3.60 -1.88 14.87
N THR A 134 -2.66 -0.95 15.06
CA THR A 134 -2.76 0.40 14.48
C THR A 134 -2.91 0.40 12.96
N ASN A 135 -2.18 -0.49 12.27
CA ASN A 135 -2.27 -0.61 10.82
C ASN A 135 -3.61 -1.20 10.39
N VAL A 136 -4.09 -2.22 11.11
CA VAL A 136 -5.39 -2.84 10.82
C VAL A 136 -6.52 -1.87 11.08
N TYR A 137 -6.47 -1.08 12.17
CA TYR A 137 -7.47 -0.06 12.43
C TYR A 137 -7.50 1.01 11.32
N ARG A 138 -6.32 1.47 10.87
CA ARG A 138 -6.24 2.41 9.75
C ARG A 138 -6.83 1.82 8.47
N LEU A 139 -6.53 0.56 8.16
CA LEU A 139 -7.12 -0.13 7.01
C LEU A 139 -8.65 -0.17 7.11
N ALA A 140 -9.19 -0.54 8.26
CA ALA A 140 -10.63 -0.56 8.50
C ALA A 140 -11.25 0.85 8.36
N ALA A 141 -10.59 1.88 8.88
CA ALA A 141 -11.06 3.27 8.81
C ALA A 141 -11.14 3.81 7.36
N VAL A 142 -10.20 3.41 6.49
CA VAL A 142 -10.18 3.87 5.08
C VAL A 142 -10.90 2.93 4.12
N SER A 143 -11.37 1.78 4.58
CA SER A 143 -11.90 0.70 3.73
C SER A 143 -13.05 1.17 2.83
N ALA A 144 -13.95 2.01 3.34
CA ALA A 144 -15.04 2.58 2.57
C ALA A 144 -14.54 3.45 1.41
N ASN A 145 -13.55 4.30 1.66
CA ASN A 145 -12.95 5.17 0.64
C ASN A 145 -12.21 4.36 -0.43
N ILE A 146 -11.59 3.23 -0.05
CA ILE A 146 -10.95 2.31 -1.01
C ILE A 146 -11.98 1.74 -1.99
N ILE A 147 -13.16 1.33 -1.51
CA ILE A 147 -14.24 0.87 -2.40
C ILE A 147 -14.67 1.97 -3.36
N ASP A 148 -14.86 3.20 -2.88
CA ASP A 148 -15.25 4.34 -3.70
C ASP A 148 -14.17 4.66 -4.76
N GLN A 149 -12.89 4.59 -4.39
CA GLN A 149 -11.78 4.73 -5.34
C GLN A 149 -11.81 3.63 -6.40
N CYS A 150 -12.02 2.37 -6.02
CA CYS A 150 -12.12 1.26 -6.97
C CYS A 150 -13.30 1.45 -7.95
N VAL A 151 -14.44 1.95 -7.47
CA VAL A 151 -15.59 2.29 -8.33
C VAL A 151 -15.21 3.40 -9.31
N ALA A 152 -14.53 4.44 -8.85
CA ALA A 152 -14.06 5.53 -9.71
C ALA A 152 -13.02 5.07 -10.76
N GLN A 153 -12.25 4.03 -10.45
CA GLN A 153 -11.33 3.37 -11.38
C GLN A 153 -12.02 2.42 -12.37
N GLY A 154 -13.35 2.29 -12.28
CA GLY A 154 -14.13 1.49 -13.22
C GLY A 154 -14.29 0.00 -12.84
N VAL A 155 -14.02 -0.37 -11.58
CA VAL A 155 -14.25 -1.75 -11.11
C VAL A 155 -15.75 -2.07 -11.12
N PRO A 156 -16.20 -3.10 -11.86
CA PRO A 156 -17.61 -3.40 -12.04
C PRO A 156 -18.14 -4.27 -10.88
N PHE A 157 -18.18 -3.70 -9.68
CA PHE A 157 -18.81 -4.38 -8.56
C PHE A 157 -20.27 -4.71 -8.84
N ALA A 158 -20.75 -5.82 -8.30
CA ALA A 158 -22.15 -6.17 -8.33
C ALA A 158 -23.00 -5.05 -7.70
N ARG A 159 -24.19 -4.82 -8.27
CA ARG A 159 -25.14 -3.81 -7.81
C ARG A 159 -26.49 -4.43 -7.51
N GLU A 160 -27.18 -3.86 -6.55
CA GLU A 160 -28.57 -4.13 -6.29
C GLU A 160 -29.47 -3.48 -7.34
N TYR A 161 -30.75 -3.87 -7.36
CA TYR A 161 -31.73 -3.32 -8.28
C TYR A 161 -31.85 -1.79 -8.21
N GLY A 162 -31.69 -1.21 -7.01
CA GLY A 162 -31.67 0.25 -6.78
C GLY A 162 -30.39 0.96 -7.21
N GLY A 163 -29.37 0.23 -7.73
CA GLY A 163 -28.11 0.81 -8.20
C GLY A 163 -27.01 0.96 -7.15
N LEU A 164 -27.28 0.70 -5.88
CA LEU A 164 -26.26 0.65 -4.84
C LEU A 164 -25.35 -0.57 -5.04
N LEU A 165 -24.13 -0.50 -4.51
CA LEU A 165 -23.23 -1.65 -4.53
C LEU A 165 -23.83 -2.78 -3.69
N ASP A 166 -23.86 -3.97 -4.27
CA ASP A 166 -24.27 -5.17 -3.53
C ASP A 166 -23.13 -5.67 -2.65
N ASN A 167 -23.47 -6.15 -1.48
CA ASN A 167 -22.55 -6.78 -0.54
C ASN A 167 -23.16 -8.02 0.09
N ARG A 168 -22.31 -8.92 0.53
CA ARG A 168 -22.70 -10.19 1.09
C ARG A 168 -21.84 -10.57 2.30
N SER A 169 -22.32 -11.50 3.10
CA SER A 169 -21.48 -12.22 4.05
C SER A 169 -20.63 -13.25 3.31
N PHE A 170 -19.35 -13.32 3.61
CA PHE A 170 -18.42 -14.25 3.00
C PHE A 170 -17.27 -14.60 3.96
N GLY A 171 -16.79 -15.86 3.91
CA GLY A 171 -15.63 -16.29 4.68
C GLY A 171 -15.84 -16.33 6.20
N GLY A 172 -17.05 -16.61 6.67
CA GLY A 172 -17.38 -16.67 8.11
C GLY A 172 -17.69 -15.31 8.75
N VAL A 173 -17.67 -14.24 7.99
CA VAL A 173 -18.09 -12.90 8.47
C VAL A 173 -19.59 -12.88 8.66
N GLN A 174 -20.05 -12.49 9.84
CA GLN A 174 -21.48 -12.51 10.21
C GLN A 174 -22.29 -11.32 9.70
N VAL A 175 -21.65 -10.30 9.13
CA VAL A 175 -22.28 -9.10 8.56
C VAL A 175 -22.03 -9.03 7.06
N GLN A 176 -22.88 -8.30 6.34
CA GLN A 176 -22.75 -8.13 4.92
C GLN A 176 -21.82 -6.96 4.60
N ARG A 177 -20.52 -7.23 4.46
CA ARG A 177 -19.49 -6.23 4.18
C ARG A 177 -18.59 -6.55 2.99
N THR A 178 -18.80 -7.71 2.33
CA THR A 178 -17.95 -8.15 1.22
C THR A 178 -18.51 -7.66 -0.10
N PHE A 179 -17.82 -6.73 -0.73
CA PHE A 179 -18.10 -6.24 -2.07
C PHE A 179 -17.43 -7.15 -3.10
N TYR A 180 -18.09 -7.43 -4.22
CA TYR A 180 -17.63 -8.47 -5.14
C TYR A 180 -17.98 -8.18 -6.61
N ALA A 181 -17.21 -8.76 -7.50
CA ALA A 181 -17.44 -8.75 -8.95
C ALA A 181 -17.58 -10.20 -9.48
N ARG A 182 -18.57 -10.92 -8.95
CA ARG A 182 -19.04 -12.26 -9.39
C ARG A 182 -17.93 -13.23 -9.83
N GLY A 183 -17.05 -13.62 -8.91
CA GLY A 183 -15.97 -14.57 -9.14
C GLY A 183 -14.71 -14.01 -9.80
N GLN A 184 -14.69 -12.73 -10.12
CA GLN A 184 -13.56 -12.05 -10.78
C GLN A 184 -13.05 -10.84 -9.99
N THR A 185 -13.33 -10.77 -8.69
CA THR A 185 -13.09 -9.56 -7.90
C THR A 185 -11.63 -9.11 -7.95
N GLY A 186 -10.67 -10.00 -7.71
CA GLY A 186 -9.25 -9.66 -7.76
C GLY A 186 -8.78 -9.24 -9.15
N GLN A 187 -9.25 -9.92 -10.19
CA GLN A 187 -8.96 -9.55 -11.57
C GLN A 187 -9.47 -8.15 -11.90
N GLN A 188 -10.70 -7.84 -11.54
CA GLN A 188 -11.31 -6.53 -11.84
C GLN A 188 -10.66 -5.41 -11.02
N LEU A 189 -10.34 -5.66 -9.75
CA LEU A 189 -9.57 -4.73 -8.92
C LEU A 189 -8.19 -4.45 -9.51
N LEU A 190 -7.48 -5.50 -9.95
CA LEU A 190 -6.16 -5.37 -10.54
C LEU A 190 -6.21 -4.59 -11.87
N ILE A 191 -7.21 -4.86 -12.72
CA ILE A 191 -7.41 -4.12 -13.97
C ILE A 191 -7.71 -2.65 -13.69
N GLY A 192 -8.56 -2.34 -12.69
CA GLY A 192 -8.85 -0.97 -12.29
C GLY A 192 -7.61 -0.20 -11.85
N ALA A 193 -6.80 -0.81 -10.96
CA ALA A 193 -5.53 -0.24 -10.52
C ALA A 193 -4.53 -0.09 -11.68
N TYR A 194 -4.46 -1.08 -12.58
CA TYR A 194 -3.61 -1.04 -13.76
C TYR A 194 -4.00 0.07 -14.72
N GLN A 195 -5.29 0.28 -14.97
CA GLN A 195 -5.77 1.38 -15.82
C GLN A 195 -5.39 2.75 -15.23
N ALA A 196 -5.50 2.92 -13.92
CA ALA A 196 -5.07 4.13 -13.25
C ALA A 196 -3.55 4.34 -13.38
N LEU A 197 -2.77 3.26 -13.22
CA LEU A 197 -1.32 3.27 -13.40
C LEU A 197 -0.93 3.66 -14.82
N GLU A 198 -1.53 3.05 -15.84
CA GLU A 198 -1.24 3.31 -17.25
C GLU A 198 -1.51 4.77 -17.65
N ARG A 199 -2.53 5.41 -17.07
CA ARG A 199 -2.74 6.85 -17.27
C ARG A 199 -1.54 7.66 -16.81
N GLN A 200 -0.90 7.28 -15.70
CA GLN A 200 0.27 7.97 -15.17
C GLN A 200 1.55 7.63 -15.94
N VAL A 201 1.66 6.41 -16.45
CA VAL A 201 2.74 6.03 -17.36
C VAL A 201 2.65 6.87 -18.66
N HIS A 202 1.44 6.97 -19.22
CA HIS A 202 1.21 7.82 -20.41
C HIS A 202 1.51 9.30 -20.15
N ALA A 203 1.16 9.79 -18.96
CA ALA A 203 1.46 11.18 -18.55
C ALA A 203 2.95 11.43 -18.25
N GLY A 204 3.77 10.37 -18.17
CA GLY A 204 5.21 10.46 -17.90
C GLY A 204 5.55 10.74 -16.42
N THR A 205 4.60 10.61 -15.51
CA THR A 205 4.84 10.73 -14.06
C THR A 205 5.29 9.43 -13.43
N VAL A 206 4.98 8.30 -14.06
CA VAL A 206 5.40 6.95 -13.65
C VAL A 206 6.22 6.31 -14.75
N HIS A 207 7.40 5.81 -14.41
CA HIS A 207 8.22 4.96 -15.26
C HIS A 207 8.13 3.52 -14.77
N MET A 208 7.76 2.59 -15.65
CA MET A 208 7.60 1.18 -15.30
C MET A 208 8.76 0.35 -15.83
N HIS A 209 9.41 -0.37 -14.93
CA HIS A 209 10.52 -1.28 -15.20
C HIS A 209 10.02 -2.72 -15.05
N THR A 210 9.65 -3.36 -16.17
CA THR A 210 9.21 -4.77 -16.18
C THR A 210 10.42 -5.71 -16.21
N ARG A 211 10.25 -6.94 -15.68
CA ARG A 211 11.30 -7.95 -15.59
C ARG A 211 12.54 -7.47 -14.83
N HIS A 212 12.31 -6.69 -13.77
CA HIS A 212 13.35 -6.27 -12.85
C HIS A 212 13.12 -6.90 -11.48
N GLU A 213 14.13 -7.59 -11.00
CA GLU A 213 14.16 -8.15 -9.65
C GLU A 213 14.89 -7.20 -8.72
N MET A 214 14.27 -6.84 -7.60
CA MET A 214 14.97 -6.13 -6.53
C MET A 214 15.89 -7.12 -5.82
N VAL A 215 17.17 -6.79 -5.76
CA VAL A 215 18.19 -7.62 -5.11
C VAL A 215 18.50 -7.12 -3.72
N GLU A 216 18.59 -5.79 -3.54
CA GLU A 216 19.00 -5.18 -2.27
C GLU A 216 18.36 -3.81 -2.07
N LEU A 217 18.22 -3.42 -0.79
CA LEU A 217 17.82 -2.08 -0.38
C LEU A 217 19.06 -1.24 -0.09
N ILE A 218 19.21 -0.10 -0.75
CA ILE A 218 20.29 0.84 -0.47
C ILE A 218 19.91 1.68 0.74
N VAL A 219 20.67 1.51 1.82
CA VAL A 219 20.50 2.27 3.06
C VAL A 219 21.73 3.14 3.30
N ALA A 220 21.54 4.45 3.39
CA ALA A 220 22.58 5.41 3.73
C ALA A 220 22.10 6.30 4.87
N ASP A 221 22.93 6.49 5.88
CA ASP A 221 22.62 7.27 7.08
C ASP A 221 21.30 6.85 7.77
N GLY A 222 21.06 5.52 7.85
CA GLY A 222 19.85 4.95 8.45
C GLY A 222 18.56 5.15 7.64
N ARG A 223 18.64 5.61 6.39
CA ARG A 223 17.49 5.87 5.51
C ARG A 223 17.53 4.99 4.27
N ALA A 224 16.36 4.51 3.84
CA ALA A 224 16.21 3.88 2.53
C ALA A 224 16.39 4.96 1.44
N ARG A 225 17.46 4.86 0.68
CA ARG A 225 17.85 5.82 -0.36
C ARG A 225 17.69 5.29 -1.76
N GLY A 226 17.45 4.02 -1.92
CA GLY A 226 17.33 3.40 -3.22
C GLY A 226 17.25 1.90 -3.17
N ILE A 227 17.36 1.28 -4.32
CA ILE A 227 17.39 -0.17 -4.49
C ILE A 227 18.46 -0.56 -5.51
N VAL A 228 18.94 -1.79 -5.39
CA VAL A 228 19.71 -2.48 -6.43
C VAL A 228 18.76 -3.43 -7.14
N THR A 229 18.73 -3.40 -8.46
CA THR A 229 17.92 -4.32 -9.27
C THR A 229 18.77 -5.12 -10.23
N ARG A 230 18.24 -6.28 -10.62
CA ARG A 230 18.74 -7.07 -11.74
C ARG A 230 17.70 -7.04 -12.87
N ASP A 231 18.11 -6.56 -14.05
CA ASP A 231 17.35 -6.79 -15.28
C ASP A 231 17.39 -8.29 -15.61
N MET A 232 16.25 -8.94 -15.59
CA MET A 232 16.14 -10.38 -15.76
C MET A 232 16.30 -10.83 -17.23
N VAL A 233 16.32 -9.90 -18.18
CA VAL A 233 16.55 -10.19 -19.59
C VAL A 233 18.03 -10.13 -19.93
N THR A 234 18.71 -9.10 -19.46
CA THR A 234 20.12 -8.83 -19.78
C THR A 234 21.08 -9.32 -18.71
N GLY A 235 20.60 -9.55 -17.48
CA GLY A 235 21.42 -9.86 -16.30
C GLY A 235 22.12 -8.65 -15.69
N LYS A 236 21.92 -7.45 -16.23
CA LYS A 236 22.56 -6.22 -15.75
C LYS A 236 22.11 -5.88 -14.34
N ILE A 237 23.07 -5.50 -13.49
CA ILE A 237 22.80 -4.96 -12.16
C ILE A 237 22.80 -3.44 -12.25
N GLU A 238 21.79 -2.81 -11.66
CA GLU A 238 21.59 -1.37 -11.70
C GLU A 238 21.20 -0.83 -10.33
N GLU A 239 21.69 0.35 -10.02
CA GLU A 239 21.35 1.08 -8.80
C GLU A 239 20.35 2.19 -9.12
N TRP A 240 19.32 2.32 -8.29
CA TRP A 240 18.28 3.33 -8.41
C TRP A 240 18.17 4.11 -7.12
N PHE A 241 18.17 5.43 -7.20
CA PHE A 241 18.09 6.31 -6.05
C PHE A 241 16.79 7.10 -6.01
N GLY A 242 16.25 7.32 -4.81
CA GLY A 242 15.02 8.05 -4.61
C GLY A 242 14.89 8.63 -3.21
N ASP A 243 13.91 9.49 -3.04
CA ASP A 243 13.61 10.14 -1.75
C ASP A 243 12.85 9.21 -0.79
N ALA A 244 12.13 8.23 -1.34
CA ALA A 244 11.43 7.20 -0.58
C ALA A 244 11.38 5.88 -1.35
N VAL A 245 11.34 4.77 -0.61
CA VAL A 245 11.18 3.41 -1.15
C VAL A 245 9.94 2.76 -0.53
N VAL A 246 9.06 2.24 -1.38
CA VAL A 246 7.86 1.49 -1.01
C VAL A 246 8.02 0.05 -1.47
N LEU A 247 7.99 -0.88 -0.53
CA LEU A 247 8.00 -2.32 -0.82
C LEU A 247 6.55 -2.82 -0.81
N ALA A 248 6.06 -3.27 -1.96
CA ALA A 248 4.69 -3.73 -2.20
C ALA A 248 4.65 -5.02 -3.02
N THR A 249 5.55 -5.95 -2.66
CA THR A 249 5.76 -7.26 -3.30
C THR A 249 4.71 -8.29 -2.90
#